data_12034e916392eda61835da0890abfe3e
#
_entry.id   12034e916392eda61835da0890abfe3e
#
_cell.length_a   1.000
_cell.length_b   1.000
_cell.length_c   1.000
_cell.angle_alpha   90.00
_cell.angle_beta   90.00
_cell.angle_gamma   90.00
#
_symmetry.space_group_name_H-M   'P 1'
#
loop_
_entity.id
_entity.type
_entity.pdbx_description
1 polymer ?
#
loop_
_entity_poly.entity_id
_entity_poly.type
_entity_poly.pdbx_seq_one_letter_code
_entity_poly.pdbx_strand_id
1 'polypeptide(L)'
;MHISVTGLKVKSLWQLPRFWWHAMRSFRQAQQAAGVLHVAVRNVDGYQHTITCWDSRRHMLDFMRSNPHLEAIRAFRSIATGRTHGFESDVIPSWEEAIARWK
;
A
#
# COMPACT_ATOMS: atom_id res chain seq x y z
N MET A 1 8.49 -2.21 14.65
CA MET A 1 7.85 -1.33 13.65
C MET A 1 6.58 -1.97 13.09
N HIS A 2 5.69 -1.14 12.62
CA HIS A 2 4.45 -1.60 12.01
C HIS A 2 4.64 -1.79 10.50
N ILE A 3 4.26 -2.96 9.99
CA ILE A 3 4.35 -3.30 8.58
C ILE A 3 2.95 -3.38 8.00
N SER A 4 2.73 -2.77 6.85
CA SER A 4 1.48 -2.86 6.11
C SER A 4 1.76 -3.38 4.71
N VAL A 5 1.10 -4.48 4.33
CA VAL A 5 1.23 -5.10 3.01
C VAL A 5 -0.11 -5.02 2.31
N THR A 6 -0.15 -4.36 1.16
CA THR A 6 -1.36 -4.20 0.35
C THR A 6 -1.18 -4.93 -0.97
N GLY A 7 -2.23 -5.58 -1.43
CA GLY A 7 -2.28 -6.16 -2.77
C GLY A 7 -3.56 -5.74 -3.47
N LEU A 8 -3.43 -5.11 -4.63
CA LEU A 8 -4.55 -4.60 -5.42
C LEU A 8 -4.49 -5.12 -6.85
N LYS A 9 -5.63 -5.53 -7.37
CA LYS A 9 -5.78 -5.96 -8.77
C LYS A 9 -6.84 -5.10 -9.45
N VAL A 10 -6.48 -4.48 -10.56
CA VAL A 10 -7.39 -3.62 -11.34
C VAL A 10 -8.50 -4.47 -11.96
N LYS A 11 -9.75 -4.02 -11.85
CA LYS A 11 -10.92 -4.76 -12.36
C LYS A 11 -10.97 -4.83 -13.87
N SER A 12 -10.42 -3.82 -14.57
CA SER A 12 -10.48 -3.70 -16.02
C SER A 12 -9.25 -2.96 -16.53
N LEU A 13 -8.77 -3.32 -17.73
CA LEU A 13 -7.63 -2.64 -18.36
C LEU A 13 -7.89 -1.15 -18.60
N TRP A 14 -9.15 -0.75 -18.81
CA TRP A 14 -9.53 0.65 -19.00
C TRP A 14 -9.33 1.49 -17.75
N GLN A 15 -9.23 0.83 -16.57
CA GLN A 15 -9.01 1.53 -15.30
C GLN A 15 -7.53 1.73 -14.97
N LEU A 16 -6.60 1.14 -15.75
CA LEU A 16 -5.17 1.22 -15.46
C LEU A 16 -4.63 2.65 -15.33
N PRO A 17 -4.94 3.60 -16.24
CA PRO A 17 -4.43 4.96 -16.11
C PRO A 17 -4.87 5.63 -14.81
N ARG A 18 -6.14 5.47 -14.44
CA ARG A 18 -6.69 6.01 -13.19
C ARG A 18 -6.06 5.34 -11.96
N PHE A 19 -5.89 4.02 -12.01
CA PHE A 19 -5.23 3.26 -10.95
C PHE A 19 -3.81 3.78 -10.70
N TRP A 20 -3.01 3.89 -11.77
CA TRP A 20 -1.62 4.33 -11.65
C TRP A 20 -1.50 5.77 -11.18
N TRP A 21 -2.40 6.64 -11.58
CA TRP A 21 -2.39 8.03 -11.11
C TRP A 21 -2.57 8.10 -9.59
N HIS A 22 -3.57 7.40 -9.05
CA HIS A 22 -3.80 7.33 -7.61
C HIS A 22 -2.66 6.63 -6.88
N ALA A 23 -2.16 5.53 -7.43
CA ALA A 23 -1.07 4.76 -6.83
C ALA A 23 0.21 5.60 -6.72
N MET A 24 0.56 6.34 -7.76
CA MET A 24 1.75 7.20 -7.74
C MET A 24 1.62 8.35 -6.74
N ARG A 25 0.45 8.97 -6.65
CA ARG A 25 0.21 10.03 -5.67
C ARG A 25 0.34 9.49 -4.24
N SER A 26 -0.27 8.36 -3.96
CA SER A 26 -0.18 7.71 -2.65
C SER A 26 1.25 7.29 -2.32
N PHE A 27 1.98 6.76 -3.29
CA PHE A 27 3.38 6.35 -3.12
C PHE A 27 4.26 7.55 -2.74
N ARG A 28 4.12 8.68 -3.44
CA ARG A 28 4.86 9.90 -3.12
C ARG A 28 4.52 10.43 -1.73
N GLN A 29 3.25 10.40 -1.37
CA GLN A 29 2.81 10.82 -0.04
C GLN A 29 3.41 9.91 1.03
N ALA A 30 3.42 8.60 0.82
CA ALA A 30 3.99 7.63 1.75
C ALA A 30 5.48 7.88 1.97
N GLN A 31 6.23 8.17 0.91
CA GLN A 31 7.67 8.43 1.01
C GLN A 31 7.99 9.67 1.86
N GLN A 32 7.06 10.60 1.97
CA GLN A 32 7.23 11.86 2.72
C GLN A 32 6.48 11.86 4.05
N ALA A 33 5.77 10.81 4.38
CA ALA A 33 4.94 10.75 5.58
C ALA A 33 5.77 10.67 6.85
N ALA A 34 5.27 11.28 7.93
CA ALA A 34 5.91 11.18 9.23
C ALA A 34 5.92 9.73 9.72
N GLY A 35 7.08 9.26 10.20
CA GLY A 35 7.22 7.91 10.74
C GLY A 35 7.40 6.80 9.71
N VAL A 36 7.45 7.12 8.41
CA VAL A 36 7.73 6.11 7.40
C VAL A 36 9.22 5.72 7.43
N LEU A 37 9.48 4.41 7.44
CA LEU A 37 10.83 3.85 7.45
C LEU A 37 11.21 3.21 6.13
N HIS A 38 10.25 2.68 5.40
CA HIS A 38 10.49 2.01 4.12
C HIS A 38 9.20 1.95 3.31
N VAL A 39 9.31 2.17 2.00
CA VAL A 39 8.19 2.01 1.05
C VAL A 39 8.72 1.29 -0.18
N ALA A 40 8.06 0.22 -0.58
CA ALA A 40 8.41 -0.53 -1.77
C ALA A 40 7.16 -1.03 -2.48
N VAL A 41 7.25 -1.17 -3.80
CA VAL A 41 6.17 -1.68 -4.64
C VAL A 41 6.67 -2.80 -5.53
N ARG A 42 5.82 -3.77 -5.81
CA ARG A 42 6.12 -4.88 -6.71
C ARG A 42 4.85 -5.46 -7.31
N ASN A 43 4.88 -5.77 -8.59
CA ASN A 43 3.78 -6.48 -9.25
C ASN A 43 4.06 -7.97 -9.24
N VAL A 44 3.12 -8.77 -8.72
CA VAL A 44 3.22 -10.24 -8.66
C VAL A 44 1.88 -10.84 -9.02
N ASP A 45 1.84 -11.68 -10.03
CA ASP A 45 0.64 -12.41 -10.48
C ASP A 45 -0.55 -11.48 -10.75
N GLY A 46 -0.29 -10.32 -11.32
CA GLY A 46 -1.33 -9.33 -11.65
C GLY A 46 -1.77 -8.45 -10.48
N TYR A 47 -1.25 -8.69 -9.27
CA TYR A 47 -1.49 -7.83 -8.11
C TYR A 47 -0.37 -6.81 -7.96
N GLN A 48 -0.75 -5.56 -7.73
CA GLN A 48 0.18 -4.52 -7.34
C GLN A 48 0.33 -4.55 -5.83
N HIS A 49 1.49 -4.98 -5.35
CA HIS A 49 1.79 -5.05 -3.93
C HIS A 49 2.57 -3.83 -3.47
N THR A 50 2.25 -3.35 -2.28
CA THR A 50 2.97 -2.27 -1.63
C THR A 50 3.32 -2.70 -0.22
N ILE A 51 4.57 -2.53 0.18
CA ILE A 51 5.01 -2.68 1.56
C ILE A 51 5.32 -1.30 2.10
N THR A 52 4.72 -0.95 3.24
CA THR A 52 5.10 0.24 3.99
C THR A 52 5.49 -0.16 5.40
N CYS A 53 6.62 0.36 5.85
CA CYS A 53 7.14 0.11 7.19
C CYS A 53 7.11 1.41 7.97
N TRP A 54 6.54 1.39 9.16
CA TRP A 54 6.26 2.58 9.96
C TRP A 54 6.90 2.46 11.35
N ASP A 55 7.36 3.58 11.87
CA ASP A 55 7.88 3.65 13.24
C ASP A 55 6.83 3.19 14.25
N SER A 56 5.55 3.53 14.03
CA SER A 56 4.44 3.06 14.85
C SER A 56 3.17 2.87 14.03
N ARG A 57 2.24 2.09 14.56
CA ARG A 57 0.92 1.92 13.95
C ARG A 57 0.17 3.24 13.83
N ARG A 58 0.37 4.15 14.77
CA ARG A 58 -0.28 5.47 14.75
C ARG A 58 0.14 6.28 13.52
N HIS A 59 1.42 6.27 13.17
CA HIS A 59 1.90 6.95 11.96
C HIS A 59 1.24 6.39 10.70
N MET A 60 1.09 5.07 10.63
CA MET A 60 0.40 4.41 9.52
C MET A 60 -1.06 4.86 9.44
N LEU A 61 -1.78 4.90 10.57
CA LEU A 61 -3.18 5.32 10.61
C LEU A 61 -3.34 6.80 10.22
N ASP A 62 -2.44 7.67 10.65
CA ASP A 62 -2.45 9.07 10.26
C ASP A 62 -2.28 9.24 8.76
N PHE A 63 -1.37 8.47 8.16
CA PHE A 63 -1.18 8.44 6.72
C PHE A 63 -2.43 7.97 5.98
N MET A 64 -3.05 6.89 6.43
CA MET A 64 -4.27 6.35 5.80
C MET A 64 -5.42 7.34 5.77
N ARG A 65 -5.50 8.21 6.77
CA ARG A 65 -6.58 9.20 6.92
C ARG A 65 -6.29 10.51 6.19
N SER A 66 -5.08 10.69 5.67
CA SER A 66 -4.69 11.94 4.99
C SER A 66 -4.93 11.86 3.48
N ASN A 67 -5.13 13.01 2.86
CA ASN A 67 -5.17 13.12 1.41
C ASN A 67 -3.75 13.23 0.86
N PRO A 68 -3.43 12.71 -0.32
CA PRO A 68 -4.32 12.06 -1.31
C PRO A 68 -4.60 10.57 -1.07
N HIS A 69 -4.04 9.94 -0.03
CA HIS A 69 -4.20 8.51 0.20
C HIS A 69 -5.66 8.12 0.44
N LEU A 70 -6.40 8.91 1.22
CA LEU A 70 -7.82 8.66 1.47
C LEU A 70 -8.63 8.69 0.16
N GLU A 71 -8.30 9.61 -0.73
CA GLU A 71 -8.91 9.73 -2.05
C GLU A 71 -8.63 8.48 -2.90
N ALA A 72 -7.38 7.98 -2.85
CA ALA A 72 -6.99 6.75 -3.53
C ALA A 72 -7.76 5.54 -3.02
N ILE A 73 -7.95 5.40 -1.72
CA ILE A 73 -8.73 4.31 -1.13
C ILE A 73 -10.16 4.31 -1.68
N ARG A 74 -10.79 5.46 -1.74
CA ARG A 74 -12.15 5.60 -2.29
C ARG A 74 -12.22 5.21 -3.76
N ALA A 75 -11.24 5.67 -4.55
CA ALA A 75 -11.16 5.33 -5.97
C ALA A 75 -10.92 3.84 -6.18
N PHE A 76 -10.01 3.23 -5.41
CA PHE A 76 -9.67 1.81 -5.54
C PHE A 76 -10.86 0.89 -5.28
N ARG A 77 -11.79 1.27 -4.41
CA ARG A 77 -13.01 0.48 -4.18
C ARG A 77 -13.83 0.29 -5.46
N SER A 78 -13.81 1.25 -6.38
CA SER A 78 -14.57 1.16 -7.62
C SER A 78 -13.78 0.56 -8.78
N ILE A 79 -12.44 0.65 -8.80
CA ILE A 79 -11.62 0.26 -9.95
C ILE A 79 -10.71 -0.94 -9.70
N ALA A 80 -10.58 -1.39 -8.46
CA ALA A 80 -9.68 -2.50 -8.11
C ALA A 80 -10.28 -3.38 -7.02
N THR A 81 -9.74 -4.60 -6.91
CA THR A 81 -10.02 -5.53 -5.81
C THR A 81 -8.73 -5.81 -5.07
N GLY A 82 -8.82 -6.08 -3.78
CA GLY A 82 -7.65 -6.39 -2.98
C GLY A 82 -7.87 -6.18 -1.50
N ARG A 83 -6.79 -6.30 -0.75
CA ARG A 83 -6.82 -6.15 0.70
C ARG A 83 -5.48 -5.70 1.25
N THR A 84 -5.50 -5.24 2.50
CA THR A 84 -4.32 -4.87 3.26
C THR A 84 -4.19 -5.77 4.48
N HIS A 85 -2.98 -6.19 4.80
CA HIS A 85 -2.65 -6.93 6.01
C HIS A 85 -1.58 -6.18 6.79
N GLY A 86 -1.81 -5.97 8.08
CA GLY A 86 -0.86 -5.29 8.97
C GLY A 86 -0.31 -6.23 10.03
N PHE A 87 0.96 -6.08 10.38
CA PHE A 87 1.60 -6.84 11.46
C PHE A 87 2.79 -6.08 12.02
N GLU A 88 3.25 -6.50 13.20
CA GLU A 88 4.45 -5.93 13.83
C GLU A 88 5.67 -6.77 13.50
N SER A 89 6.81 -6.11 13.28
CA SER A 89 8.08 -6.79 13.00
C SER A 89 9.25 -5.91 13.43
N ASP A 90 10.35 -6.55 13.84
CA ASP A 90 11.59 -5.84 14.18
C ASP A 90 12.46 -5.58 12.95
N VAL A 91 12.18 -6.25 11.84
CA VAL A 91 12.93 -6.15 10.60
C VAL A 91 12.00 -5.92 9.42
N ILE A 92 12.53 -5.32 8.35
CA ILE A 92 11.80 -5.16 7.09
C ILE A 92 11.67 -6.55 6.46
N PRO A 93 10.43 -7.03 6.17
CA PRO A 93 10.24 -8.37 5.62
C PRO A 93 10.73 -8.45 4.17
N SER A 94 11.14 -9.63 3.73
CA SER A 94 11.35 -9.91 2.31
C SER A 94 9.99 -9.88 1.58
N TRP A 95 10.03 -9.73 0.25
CA TRP A 95 8.82 -9.81 -0.55
C TRP A 95 8.11 -11.15 -0.41
N GLU A 96 8.86 -12.25 -0.33
CA GLU A 96 8.31 -13.59 -0.15
C GLU A 96 7.52 -13.70 1.15
N GLU A 97 8.10 -13.25 2.25
CA GLU A 97 7.46 -13.25 3.56
C GLU A 97 6.25 -12.33 3.59
N ALA A 98 6.38 -11.11 3.07
CA ALA A 98 5.31 -10.14 3.05
C ALA A 98 4.09 -10.64 2.28
N ILE A 99 4.29 -11.21 1.10
CA ILE A 99 3.23 -11.75 0.27
C ILE A 99 2.59 -12.97 0.92
N ALA A 100 3.39 -13.84 1.53
CA ALA A 100 2.88 -15.02 2.23
C ALA A 100 1.95 -14.62 3.39
N ARG A 101 2.31 -13.58 4.15
CA ARG A 101 1.46 -13.07 5.23
C ARG A 101 0.20 -12.37 4.71
N TRP A 102 0.30 -11.71 3.57
CA TRP A 102 -0.83 -11.05 2.92
C TRP A 102 -1.87 -12.06 2.43
N LYS A 103 -1.43 -13.18 1.93
CA LYS A 103 -2.32 -14.26 1.50
C LYS A 103 -3.04 -14.86 2.71
#